data_6a3388017f966a5f8ad2f08a2ac32e77
#
_entry.id   6a3388017f966a5f8ad2f08a2ac32e77
#
_cell.length_a   1.000
_cell.length_b   1.000
_cell.length_c   1.000
_cell.angle_alpha   90.00
_cell.angle_beta   90.00
_cell.angle_gamma   90.00
#
_symmetry.space_group_name_H-M   'P 1'
#
loop_
_entity.id
_entity.type
_entity.pdbx_description
1 polymer ?
#
loop_
_entity_poly.entity_id
_entity_poly.type
_entity_poly.pdbx_seq_one_letter_code
_entity_poly.pdbx_strand_id
1 'polypeptide(L)'
;MAFQHGLSGLNAASKNLDVIGHNIANANTTGFKASRAEFADMVASAIGGAGGSNVGIGVQVAAVAQQFTQGNLTVTGNTLDVAINGSGFFMLQQPDGSSAYTRAGNFKLDKDGDLKTNSGARVLGYPIDPATGLRTATVPGPLNFPSSQPIAAKQTTTVTAAFNLDARAYDAAGVPATPGPPPTPAIPPTPRATYGTSINVFDSQGVAVPVTLYFQKTATDNEWEVYDSLDTAATPVGTITFDNNGAITGPVAPAPATGFGLTLSVDPSPPNPNNLPAFNVLVNLDDVTQFGSKFAVSDLSQDGYASGELTGINIEASGMIMARYSNGMTRAEGQVALANFRNPQGLMAVGNNNWVETFESGQPVMGTPTDGNFGALRSGALEDSNVDLTAELVNMMTAQRTYQANA
;
A
#
# COMPACT_ATOMS: atom_id res chain seq x y z
N MET A 1 44.36 11.60 -47.02
CA MET A 1 43.04 12.17 -46.57
C MET A 1 41.93 11.17 -46.78
N ALA A 2 41.70 10.63 -48.02
CA ALA A 2 40.59 9.69 -48.24
C ALA A 2 40.64 8.42 -47.38
N PHE A 3 41.81 7.83 -47.15
CA PHE A 3 42.03 6.67 -46.30
C PHE A 3 41.69 6.94 -44.83
N GLN A 4 41.97 8.13 -44.31
CA GLN A 4 41.62 8.50 -42.90
C GLN A 4 40.09 8.69 -42.73
N HIS A 5 39.42 9.21 -43.78
CA HIS A 5 37.96 9.33 -43.78
C HIS A 5 37.29 7.92 -43.73
N GLY A 6 37.78 6.98 -44.58
CA GLY A 6 37.32 5.59 -44.56
C GLY A 6 37.55 4.91 -43.22
N LEU A 7 38.75 5.08 -42.63
CA LEU A 7 39.05 4.50 -41.31
C LEU A 7 38.18 5.05 -40.20
N SER A 8 37.92 6.37 -40.18
CA SER A 8 37.02 7.00 -39.19
C SER A 8 35.57 6.50 -39.36
N GLY A 9 35.11 6.39 -40.64
CA GLY A 9 33.77 5.81 -40.94
C GLY A 9 33.66 4.36 -40.55
N LEU A 10 34.69 3.55 -40.75
CA LEU A 10 34.73 2.15 -40.33
C LEU A 10 34.69 2.00 -38.80
N ASN A 11 35.44 2.78 -38.09
CA ASN A 11 35.39 2.79 -36.61
C ASN A 11 34.01 3.23 -36.09
N ALA A 12 33.42 4.24 -36.68
CA ALA A 12 32.07 4.70 -36.33
C ALA A 12 31.00 3.63 -36.59
N ALA A 13 31.06 2.98 -37.76
CA ALA A 13 30.14 1.89 -38.13
C ALA A 13 30.31 0.67 -37.21
N SER A 14 31.57 0.32 -36.81
CA SER A 14 31.81 -0.76 -35.86
C SER A 14 31.18 -0.45 -34.49
N LYS A 15 31.36 0.79 -33.94
CA LYS A 15 30.73 1.19 -32.71
C LYS A 15 29.20 1.20 -32.78
N ASN A 16 28.63 1.60 -33.90
CA ASN A 16 27.20 1.51 -34.13
C ASN A 16 26.70 0.06 -34.11
N LEU A 17 27.42 -0.86 -34.74
CA LEU A 17 27.11 -2.29 -34.71
C LEU A 17 27.19 -2.86 -33.27
N ASP A 18 28.19 -2.46 -32.48
CA ASP A 18 28.31 -2.86 -31.08
C ASP A 18 27.08 -2.43 -30.28
N VAL A 19 26.61 -1.18 -30.45
CA VAL A 19 25.43 -0.63 -29.74
C VAL A 19 24.16 -1.34 -30.16
N ILE A 20 23.95 -1.54 -31.48
CA ILE A 20 22.79 -2.27 -32.01
C ILE A 20 22.80 -3.72 -31.51
N GLY A 21 23.95 -4.39 -31.54
CA GLY A 21 24.12 -5.75 -31.01
C GLY A 21 23.79 -5.84 -29.53
N HIS A 22 24.20 -4.84 -28.75
CA HIS A 22 23.85 -4.74 -27.32
C HIS A 22 22.34 -4.57 -27.09
N ASN A 23 21.67 -3.70 -27.88
CA ASN A 23 20.23 -3.53 -27.83
C ASN A 23 19.49 -4.84 -28.14
N ILE A 24 19.87 -5.53 -29.23
CA ILE A 24 19.26 -6.79 -29.61
C ILE A 24 19.43 -7.85 -28.53
N ALA A 25 20.65 -7.98 -27.96
CA ALA A 25 20.93 -8.95 -26.91
C ALA A 25 20.06 -8.73 -25.64
N ASN A 26 19.66 -7.47 -25.38
CA ASN A 26 18.88 -7.08 -24.22
C ASN A 26 17.41 -6.77 -24.54
N ALA A 27 16.90 -7.14 -25.71
CA ALA A 27 15.52 -6.88 -26.12
C ALA A 27 14.48 -7.55 -25.19
N ASN A 28 14.83 -8.66 -24.53
CA ASN A 28 13.98 -9.38 -23.59
C ASN A 28 14.38 -9.13 -22.11
N THR A 29 15.20 -8.12 -21.83
CA THR A 29 15.66 -7.82 -20.49
C THR A 29 14.73 -6.79 -19.84
N THR A 30 14.11 -7.13 -18.72
CA THR A 30 13.17 -6.27 -18.00
C THR A 30 13.82 -4.92 -17.63
N GLY A 31 13.13 -3.82 -17.92
CA GLY A 31 13.57 -2.47 -17.58
C GLY A 31 14.77 -1.96 -18.37
N PHE A 32 15.25 -2.71 -19.36
CA PHE A 32 16.37 -2.28 -20.21
C PHE A 32 15.98 -1.06 -21.05
N LYS A 33 16.93 -0.14 -21.27
CA LYS A 33 16.76 1.06 -22.08
C LYS A 33 17.71 1.01 -23.27
N ALA A 34 17.14 1.08 -24.48
CA ALA A 34 17.89 1.09 -25.73
C ALA A 34 18.93 2.20 -25.74
N SER A 35 20.10 1.90 -26.27
CA SER A 35 21.17 2.87 -26.47
C SER A 35 21.26 3.26 -27.95
N ARG A 36 21.62 4.49 -28.24
CA ARG A 36 21.84 5.01 -29.57
C ARG A 36 23.21 5.66 -29.67
N ALA A 37 23.99 5.29 -30.68
CA ALA A 37 25.25 5.98 -30.98
C ALA A 37 24.96 7.32 -31.66
N GLU A 38 25.57 8.37 -31.17
CA GLU A 38 25.52 9.72 -31.74
C GLU A 38 26.87 10.07 -32.33
N PHE A 39 26.86 10.65 -33.53
CA PHE A 39 28.05 10.93 -34.28
C PHE A 39 28.20 12.43 -34.49
N ALA A 40 29.45 12.90 -34.45
CA ALA A 40 29.84 14.27 -34.80
C ALA A 40 30.81 14.27 -35.96
N ASP A 41 30.68 15.24 -36.84
CA ASP A 41 31.65 15.51 -37.87
C ASP A 41 32.93 16.09 -37.28
N MET A 42 34.05 15.74 -37.90
CA MET A 42 35.35 16.32 -37.57
C MET A 42 35.77 17.30 -38.64
N VAL A 43 36.00 18.53 -38.26
CA VAL A 43 36.43 19.59 -39.20
C VAL A 43 37.84 20.07 -38.82
N ALA A 44 38.74 20.10 -39.82
CA ALA A 44 40.06 20.68 -39.62
C ALA A 44 39.95 22.22 -39.56
N SER A 45 40.08 22.79 -38.39
CA SER A 45 40.25 24.24 -38.23
C SER A 45 41.71 24.62 -38.50
N ALA A 46 41.99 25.11 -39.69
CA ALA A 46 43.26 25.75 -39.97
C ALA A 46 43.29 27.13 -39.27
N ILE A 47 44.06 27.25 -38.19
CA ILE A 47 44.35 28.53 -37.54
C ILE A 47 45.19 29.38 -38.54
N GLY A 48 44.56 30.34 -39.24
CA GLY A 48 45.25 31.38 -39.96
C GLY A 48 45.05 31.52 -41.47
N GLY A 49 44.09 30.82 -42.08
CA GLY A 49 43.77 30.97 -43.50
C GLY A 49 42.48 31.71 -43.79
N ALA A 50 42.54 32.96 -44.26
CA ALA A 50 41.40 33.70 -44.79
C ALA A 50 40.95 33.11 -46.15
N GLY A 51 40.29 31.94 -46.12
CA GLY A 51 39.76 31.32 -47.33
C GLY A 51 38.95 30.08 -46.96
N GLY A 52 37.64 30.21 -46.91
CA GLY A 52 36.69 29.28 -46.37
C GLY A 52 36.53 27.95 -47.15
N SER A 53 37.46 27.04 -46.99
CA SER A 53 37.27 25.64 -47.35
C SER A 53 37.59 24.78 -46.13
N ASN A 54 36.64 24.70 -45.19
CA ASN A 54 36.69 23.75 -44.08
C ASN A 54 36.42 22.36 -44.68
N VAL A 55 37.47 21.61 -44.97
CA VAL A 55 37.35 20.21 -45.41
C VAL A 55 37.11 19.35 -44.17
N GLY A 56 35.99 18.62 -44.15
CA GLY A 56 35.76 17.60 -43.11
C GLY A 56 36.87 16.56 -43.10
N ILE A 57 37.29 16.10 -41.94
CA ILE A 57 38.36 15.09 -41.78
C ILE A 57 37.84 13.73 -41.31
N GLY A 58 36.54 13.58 -41.22
CA GLY A 58 35.91 12.31 -40.86
C GLY A 58 34.78 12.44 -39.83
N VAL A 59 34.45 11.34 -39.20
CA VAL A 59 33.39 11.21 -38.21
C VAL A 59 33.97 10.62 -36.90
N GLN A 60 33.48 11.07 -35.78
CA GLN A 60 33.74 10.44 -34.48
C GLN A 60 32.45 10.13 -33.76
N VAL A 61 32.47 9.14 -32.85
CA VAL A 61 31.38 8.88 -31.90
C VAL A 61 31.41 10.00 -30.85
N ALA A 62 30.37 10.80 -30.80
CA ALA A 62 30.23 11.87 -29.81
C ALA A 62 29.75 11.32 -28.46
N ALA A 63 28.74 10.45 -28.46
CA ALA A 63 28.19 9.85 -27.26
C ALA A 63 27.42 8.55 -27.60
N VAL A 64 27.17 7.77 -26.58
CA VAL A 64 26.17 6.68 -26.62
C VAL A 64 25.07 7.07 -25.64
N ALA A 65 23.96 7.56 -26.18
CA ALA A 65 22.85 8.07 -25.38
C ALA A 65 21.80 6.98 -25.14
N GLN A 66 21.36 6.81 -23.90
CA GLN A 66 20.30 5.89 -23.55
C GLN A 66 18.91 6.52 -23.78
N GLN A 67 17.98 5.75 -24.25
CA GLN A 67 16.62 6.22 -24.53
C GLN A 67 15.70 5.83 -23.36
N PHE A 68 15.38 6.78 -22.48
CA PHE A 68 14.54 6.53 -21.29
C PHE A 68 13.04 6.57 -21.57
N THR A 69 12.62 6.30 -22.81
CA THR A 69 11.20 6.09 -23.12
C THR A 69 10.67 4.85 -22.42
N GLN A 70 9.40 4.89 -22.05
CA GLN A 70 8.75 3.74 -21.41
C GLN A 70 8.63 2.56 -22.39
N GLY A 71 8.98 1.36 -21.90
CA GLY A 71 8.75 0.11 -22.59
C GLY A 71 7.29 -0.38 -22.46
N ASN A 72 6.98 -1.48 -23.08
CA ASN A 72 5.66 -2.12 -22.94
C ASN A 72 5.50 -2.70 -21.53
N LEU A 73 4.27 -2.67 -20.99
CA LEU A 73 3.96 -3.25 -19.69
C LEU A 73 3.30 -4.61 -19.88
N THR A 74 4.00 -5.67 -19.50
CA THR A 74 3.50 -7.06 -19.56
C THR A 74 3.05 -7.54 -18.20
N VAL A 75 1.87 -8.20 -18.16
CA VAL A 75 1.30 -8.72 -16.93
C VAL A 75 1.91 -10.09 -16.63
N THR A 76 2.49 -10.23 -15.43
CA THR A 76 3.13 -11.48 -14.96
C THR A 76 2.28 -12.25 -13.96
N GLY A 77 1.36 -11.57 -13.25
CA GLY A 77 0.52 -12.15 -12.21
C GLY A 77 1.23 -12.36 -10.86
N ASN A 78 2.52 -12.05 -10.74
CA ASN A 78 3.24 -12.07 -9.47
C ASN A 78 3.14 -10.70 -8.79
N THR A 79 2.61 -10.64 -7.59
CA THR A 79 2.33 -9.37 -6.87
C THR A 79 3.58 -8.55 -6.54
N LEU A 80 4.76 -9.18 -6.49
CA LEU A 80 6.05 -8.51 -6.23
C LEU A 80 6.72 -8.01 -7.52
N ASP A 81 6.18 -8.34 -8.70
CA ASP A 81 6.59 -7.73 -9.95
C ASP A 81 5.85 -6.40 -10.11
N VAL A 82 6.60 -5.31 -10.18
CA VAL A 82 6.04 -3.96 -10.15
C VAL A 82 6.60 -3.13 -11.29
N ALA A 83 5.73 -2.59 -12.13
CA ALA A 83 6.10 -1.66 -13.18
C ALA A 83 5.73 -0.22 -12.81
N ILE A 84 6.53 0.74 -13.28
CA ILE A 84 6.20 2.16 -13.21
C ILE A 84 5.48 2.55 -14.51
N ASN A 85 4.25 3.01 -14.40
CA ASN A 85 3.51 3.59 -15.52
C ASN A 85 3.67 5.10 -15.50
N GLY A 86 4.62 5.62 -16.28
CA GLY A 86 5.00 7.02 -16.31
C GLY A 86 6.47 7.26 -15.93
N SER A 87 6.77 8.45 -15.42
CA SER A 87 8.12 8.89 -15.10
C SER A 87 8.58 8.41 -13.71
N GLY A 88 9.89 8.22 -13.54
CA GLY A 88 10.52 7.88 -12.28
C GLY A 88 11.35 6.60 -12.36
N PHE A 89 12.13 6.34 -11.34
CA PHE A 89 12.96 5.15 -11.15
C PHE A 89 12.74 4.62 -9.74
N PHE A 90 12.78 3.32 -9.57
CA PHE A 90 12.88 2.71 -8.24
C PHE A 90 14.22 3.08 -7.62
N MET A 91 14.20 3.40 -6.36
CA MET A 91 15.41 3.68 -5.58
C MET A 91 15.89 2.40 -4.92
N LEU A 92 17.18 2.14 -5.06
CA LEU A 92 17.83 0.95 -4.52
C LEU A 92 19.01 1.36 -3.63
N GLN A 93 19.25 0.55 -2.60
CA GLN A 93 20.51 0.56 -1.86
C GLN A 93 21.29 -0.70 -2.23
N GLN A 94 22.47 -0.51 -2.78
CA GLN A 94 23.37 -1.61 -3.10
C GLN A 94 23.97 -2.25 -1.84
N PRO A 95 24.50 -3.46 -1.91
CA PRO A 95 25.13 -4.11 -0.75
C PRO A 95 26.34 -3.33 -0.16
N ASP A 96 26.99 -2.48 -0.95
CA ASP A 96 28.05 -1.58 -0.51
C ASP A 96 27.55 -0.29 0.16
N GLY A 97 26.22 -0.11 0.24
CA GLY A 97 25.57 1.07 0.81
C GLY A 97 25.32 2.20 -0.18
N SER A 98 25.82 2.12 -1.42
CA SER A 98 25.59 3.13 -2.44
C SER A 98 24.15 3.14 -2.96
N SER A 99 23.67 4.32 -3.38
CA SER A 99 22.36 4.45 -4.02
C SER A 99 22.43 4.08 -5.49
N ALA A 100 21.43 3.37 -5.97
CA ALA A 100 21.25 3.08 -7.38
C ALA A 100 19.77 3.23 -7.76
N TYR A 101 19.51 3.33 -9.04
CA TYR A 101 18.18 3.59 -9.59
C TYR A 101 17.89 2.55 -10.67
N THR A 102 16.67 2.06 -10.76
CA THR A 102 16.30 1.04 -11.74
C THR A 102 14.87 1.22 -12.26
N ARG A 103 14.61 0.68 -13.45
CA ARG A 103 13.26 0.48 -13.99
C ARG A 103 12.82 -0.98 -13.91
N ALA A 104 13.75 -1.88 -13.57
CA ALA A 104 13.45 -3.29 -13.39
C ALA A 104 12.76 -3.51 -12.04
N GLY A 105 11.50 -3.93 -12.07
CA GLY A 105 10.67 -4.10 -10.88
C GLY A 105 10.44 -5.57 -10.48
N ASN A 106 11.31 -6.48 -10.88
CA ASN A 106 11.25 -7.90 -10.50
C ASN A 106 11.82 -8.11 -9.10
N PHE A 107 11.03 -7.75 -8.09
CA PHE A 107 11.44 -7.80 -6.69
C PHE A 107 11.18 -9.17 -6.06
N LYS A 108 11.93 -9.47 -5.00
CA LYS A 108 11.80 -10.67 -4.18
C LYS A 108 11.88 -10.31 -2.72
N LEU A 109 11.15 -11.06 -1.91
CA LEU A 109 11.25 -10.98 -0.46
C LEU A 109 12.33 -11.98 0.00
N ASP A 110 13.28 -11.51 0.80
CA ASP A 110 14.29 -12.35 1.42
C ASP A 110 13.74 -12.98 2.73
N LYS A 111 14.45 -13.97 3.28
CA LYS A 111 14.15 -14.63 4.57
C LYS A 111 14.05 -13.63 5.74
N ASP A 112 14.79 -12.55 5.66
CA ASP A 112 14.83 -11.49 6.68
C ASP A 112 13.71 -10.44 6.47
N GLY A 113 12.88 -10.61 5.44
CA GLY A 113 11.79 -9.70 5.10
C GLY A 113 12.21 -8.48 4.27
N ASP A 114 13.44 -8.40 3.81
CA ASP A 114 13.89 -7.32 2.94
C ASP A 114 13.36 -7.48 1.51
N LEU A 115 12.83 -6.40 0.95
CA LEU A 115 12.47 -6.34 -0.47
C LEU A 115 13.73 -6.07 -1.29
N LYS A 116 14.13 -7.05 -2.11
CA LYS A 116 15.40 -7.02 -2.87
C LYS A 116 15.20 -7.27 -4.35
N THR A 117 16.15 -6.77 -5.14
CA THR A 117 16.31 -7.14 -6.55
C THR A 117 17.07 -8.46 -6.68
N ASN A 118 17.09 -9.04 -7.90
CA ASN A 118 17.89 -10.24 -8.18
C ASN A 118 19.40 -10.06 -7.96
N SER A 119 19.90 -8.81 -8.03
CA SER A 119 21.30 -8.47 -7.75
C SER A 119 21.61 -8.31 -6.25
N GLY A 120 20.59 -8.43 -5.38
CA GLY A 120 20.74 -8.29 -3.93
C GLY A 120 20.64 -6.87 -3.40
N ALA A 121 20.37 -5.89 -4.26
CA ALA A 121 20.11 -4.51 -3.82
C ALA A 121 18.75 -4.41 -3.14
N ARG A 122 18.66 -3.64 -2.04
CA ARG A 122 17.43 -3.41 -1.28
C ARG A 122 16.61 -2.28 -1.90
N VAL A 123 15.31 -2.48 -1.99
CA VAL A 123 14.39 -1.43 -2.44
C VAL A 123 14.16 -0.42 -1.33
N LEU A 124 14.28 0.86 -1.67
CA LEU A 124 14.06 1.97 -0.75
C LEU A 124 12.62 2.45 -0.79
N GLY A 125 12.11 2.84 0.36
CA GLY A 125 10.78 3.41 0.52
C GLY A 125 10.62 4.14 1.83
N TYR A 126 9.42 4.61 2.08
CA TYR A 126 9.08 5.30 3.32
C TYR A 126 8.39 4.32 4.26
N PRO A 127 8.90 4.15 5.49
CA PRO A 127 8.19 3.38 6.50
C PRO A 127 6.90 4.10 6.90
N ILE A 128 5.85 3.32 7.13
CA ILE A 128 4.53 3.80 7.51
C ILE A 128 4.21 3.28 8.91
N ASP A 129 3.64 4.13 9.75
CA ASP A 129 3.05 3.71 11.01
C ASP A 129 1.74 2.96 10.69
N PRO A 130 1.68 1.68 11.03
CA PRO A 130 0.53 0.86 10.69
C PRO A 130 -0.76 1.22 11.46
N ALA A 131 -0.65 1.97 12.55
CA ALA A 131 -1.80 2.42 13.34
C ALA A 131 -2.44 3.67 12.72
N THR A 132 -1.62 4.60 12.19
CA THR A 132 -2.09 5.88 11.66
C THR A 132 -2.13 5.93 10.13
N GLY A 133 -1.45 5.00 9.44
CA GLY A 133 -1.29 5.03 7.99
C GLY A 133 -0.41 6.17 7.48
N LEU A 134 0.28 6.89 8.37
CA LEU A 134 1.12 8.02 8.05
C LEU A 134 2.59 7.62 7.94
N ARG A 135 3.34 8.35 7.11
CA ARG A 135 4.79 8.16 6.99
C ARG A 135 5.49 8.56 8.29
N THR A 136 6.40 7.70 8.75
CA THR A 136 7.21 7.96 9.94
C THR A 136 8.55 8.61 9.63
N ALA A 137 8.99 8.60 8.36
CA ALA A 137 10.25 9.19 7.94
C ALA A 137 10.08 10.01 6.66
N THR A 138 10.88 11.08 6.55
CA THR A 138 10.95 11.94 5.35
C THR A 138 12.02 11.51 4.36
N VAL A 139 12.95 10.68 4.81
CA VAL A 139 14.04 10.12 3.98
C VAL A 139 13.72 8.64 3.71
N PRO A 140 13.82 8.19 2.44
CA PRO A 140 13.59 6.79 2.12
C PRO A 140 14.65 5.89 2.79
N GLY A 141 14.21 4.77 3.35
CA GLY A 141 15.06 3.74 3.91
C GLY A 141 14.75 2.36 3.30
N PRO A 142 15.56 1.33 3.59
CA PRO A 142 15.29 -0.02 3.14
C PRO A 142 13.93 -0.51 3.64
N LEU A 143 13.13 -1.06 2.73
CA LEU A 143 11.84 -1.65 3.07
C LEU A 143 12.05 -3.06 3.61
N ASN A 144 11.62 -3.28 4.85
CA ASN A 144 11.70 -4.56 5.54
C ASN A 144 10.32 -4.97 6.05
N PHE A 145 9.91 -6.18 5.73
CA PHE A 145 8.65 -6.80 6.14
C PHE A 145 8.95 -8.08 6.89
N PRO A 146 8.92 -8.09 8.23
CA PRO A 146 9.27 -9.27 9.01
C PRO A 146 8.31 -10.43 8.71
N SER A 147 8.64 -11.21 7.69
CA SER A 147 7.83 -12.34 7.21
C SER A 147 7.87 -13.55 8.16
N SER A 148 8.87 -13.60 9.03
CA SER A 148 9.10 -14.70 9.97
C SER A 148 8.43 -14.52 11.33
N GLN A 149 7.87 -13.34 11.62
CA GLN A 149 7.17 -13.08 12.87
C GLN A 149 5.70 -12.84 12.62
N PRO A 150 4.80 -13.53 13.35
CA PRO A 150 3.38 -13.22 13.28
C PRO A 150 3.12 -11.81 13.81
N ILE A 151 2.11 -11.14 13.27
CA ILE A 151 1.60 -9.92 13.88
C ILE A 151 1.08 -10.25 15.28
N ALA A 152 1.49 -9.48 16.27
CA ALA A 152 1.01 -9.67 17.63
C ALA A 152 -0.51 -9.43 17.68
N ALA A 153 -1.18 -10.17 18.57
CA ALA A 153 -2.58 -9.94 18.87
C ALA A 153 -2.80 -8.51 19.39
N LYS A 154 -3.92 -7.91 19.06
CA LYS A 154 -4.37 -6.64 19.61
C LYS A 154 -5.63 -6.86 20.43
N GLN A 155 -5.54 -6.50 21.72
CA GLN A 155 -6.69 -6.49 22.60
C GLN A 155 -7.74 -5.50 22.09
N THR A 156 -9.02 -5.90 22.13
CA THR A 156 -10.13 -5.00 21.82
C THR A 156 -10.21 -3.89 22.84
N THR A 157 -10.21 -2.65 22.36
CA THR A 157 -10.39 -1.46 23.20
C THR A 157 -11.71 -0.77 22.92
N THR A 158 -12.20 -0.85 21.70
CA THR A 158 -13.44 -0.20 21.27
C THR A 158 -14.29 -1.15 20.43
N VAL A 159 -15.57 -1.16 20.73
CA VAL A 159 -16.63 -1.77 19.89
C VAL A 159 -17.49 -0.64 19.38
N THR A 160 -17.72 -0.58 18.08
CA THR A 160 -18.67 0.34 17.46
C THR A 160 -19.96 -0.41 17.18
N ALA A 161 -21.07 0.12 17.67
CA ALA A 161 -22.37 -0.49 17.54
C ALA A 161 -23.38 0.48 16.89
N ALA A 162 -24.02 0.04 15.82
CA ALA A 162 -25.13 0.73 15.20
C ALA A 162 -26.35 -0.20 15.18
N PHE A 163 -27.37 0.14 15.94
CA PHE A 163 -28.61 -0.63 16.00
C PHE A 163 -29.80 0.27 16.32
N ASN A 164 -31.00 -0.23 16.01
CA ASN A 164 -32.24 0.43 16.35
C ASN A 164 -32.98 -0.35 17.44
N LEU A 165 -33.36 0.33 18.54
CA LEU A 165 -34.26 -0.16 19.56
C LEU A 165 -35.71 0.18 19.18
N ASP A 166 -36.64 -0.77 19.39
CA ASP A 166 -38.05 -0.57 19.00
C ASP A 166 -38.78 0.35 20.00
N ALA A 167 -39.04 1.58 19.54
CA ALA A 167 -39.76 2.58 20.37
C ALA A 167 -41.14 2.07 20.87
N ARG A 168 -41.72 1.09 20.18
CA ARG A 168 -43.02 0.51 20.53
C ARG A 168 -42.93 -0.60 21.57
N ALA A 169 -41.73 -0.96 21.99
CA ALA A 169 -41.55 -1.99 23.02
C ALA A 169 -42.23 -1.60 24.33
N TYR A 170 -42.82 -2.55 24.99
CA TYR A 170 -43.35 -2.38 26.32
C TYR A 170 -42.25 -2.51 27.38
N ASP A 171 -42.54 -1.99 28.59
CA ASP A 171 -41.67 -2.17 29.75
C ASP A 171 -41.34 -3.65 29.95
N ALA A 172 -40.11 -3.94 30.35
CA ALA A 172 -39.67 -5.30 30.56
C ALA A 172 -40.45 -6.02 31.66
N ALA A 173 -40.94 -5.28 32.64
CA ALA A 173 -41.78 -5.81 33.74
C ALA A 173 -43.20 -6.18 33.29
N GLY A 174 -43.65 -5.73 32.14
CA GLY A 174 -45.02 -5.86 31.69
C GLY A 174 -45.97 -4.88 32.39
N VAL A 175 -47.22 -4.88 31.98
CA VAL A 175 -48.27 -4.03 32.57
C VAL A 175 -49.37 -4.91 33.16
N PRO A 176 -49.69 -4.82 34.42
CA PRO A 176 -50.80 -5.58 35.02
C PRO A 176 -52.16 -5.14 34.45
N ALA A 177 -53.10 -6.05 34.41
CA ALA A 177 -54.49 -5.75 33.99
C ALA A 177 -55.09 -4.68 34.94
N THR A 178 -55.67 -3.64 34.36
CA THR A 178 -56.41 -2.66 35.15
C THR A 178 -57.92 -2.95 35.04
N PRO A 179 -58.59 -3.16 36.21
CA PRO A 179 -60.05 -3.33 36.19
C PRO A 179 -60.71 -1.99 35.95
N GLY A 180 -61.47 -1.91 34.86
CA GLY A 180 -62.23 -0.70 34.48
C GLY A 180 -63.19 -1.00 33.30
N PRO A 181 -64.19 -0.17 33.03
CA PRO A 181 -64.98 -0.23 31.82
C PRO A 181 -64.45 0.69 30.73
N PRO A 182 -63.83 0.15 29.64
CA PRO A 182 -63.43 -1.23 29.42
C PRO A 182 -62.17 -1.66 30.16
N PRO A 183 -62.05 -2.95 30.58
CA PRO A 183 -60.86 -3.44 31.24
C PRO A 183 -59.67 -3.46 30.25
N THR A 184 -58.53 -2.99 30.64
CA THR A 184 -57.32 -3.14 29.85
C THR A 184 -56.65 -4.49 30.14
N PRO A 185 -56.38 -5.31 29.13
CA PRO A 185 -55.72 -6.59 29.34
C PRO A 185 -54.30 -6.45 29.84
N ALA A 186 -53.80 -7.41 30.61
CA ALA A 186 -52.43 -7.47 31.05
C ALA A 186 -51.47 -7.63 29.85
N ILE A 187 -50.34 -6.93 29.89
CA ILE A 187 -49.22 -7.13 29.00
C ILE A 187 -48.18 -7.97 29.77
N PRO A 188 -47.81 -9.15 29.27
CA PRO A 188 -46.84 -10.01 29.94
C PRO A 188 -45.44 -9.37 29.95
N PRO A 189 -44.59 -9.73 30.91
CA PRO A 189 -43.21 -9.27 30.97
C PRO A 189 -42.45 -9.65 29.68
N THR A 190 -41.60 -8.78 29.19
CA THR A 190 -40.72 -9.03 28.03
C THR A 190 -39.45 -9.72 28.50
N PRO A 191 -39.15 -10.96 28.05
CA PRO A 191 -37.92 -11.64 28.41
C PRO A 191 -36.68 -10.82 28.00
N ARG A 192 -35.64 -10.81 28.85
CA ARG A 192 -34.37 -10.10 28.57
C ARG A 192 -33.69 -10.53 27.27
N ALA A 193 -33.87 -11.81 26.89
CA ALA A 193 -33.33 -12.34 25.64
C ALA A 193 -34.02 -11.81 24.37
N THR A 194 -35.10 -11.00 24.49
CA THR A 194 -35.85 -10.50 23.31
C THR A 194 -35.06 -9.57 22.45
N TYR A 195 -34.27 -8.70 23.08
CA TYR A 195 -33.41 -7.73 22.38
C TYR A 195 -31.98 -7.97 22.80
N GLY A 196 -31.19 -8.62 21.95
CA GLY A 196 -29.81 -8.96 22.25
C GLY A 196 -28.95 -9.01 21.01
N THR A 197 -27.67 -8.75 21.18
CA THR A 197 -26.65 -8.88 20.15
C THR A 197 -25.37 -9.43 20.76
N SER A 198 -24.56 -10.13 19.98
CA SER A 198 -23.28 -10.67 20.43
C SER A 198 -22.15 -10.34 19.46
N ILE A 199 -20.98 -10.11 20.02
CA ILE A 199 -19.74 -9.87 19.27
C ILE A 199 -18.59 -10.60 19.97
N ASN A 200 -17.62 -11.07 19.19
CA ASN A 200 -16.36 -11.55 19.74
C ASN A 200 -15.39 -10.39 19.93
N VAL A 201 -14.92 -10.19 21.13
CA VAL A 201 -13.81 -9.29 21.46
C VAL A 201 -12.55 -10.12 21.72
N PHE A 202 -11.39 -9.55 21.58
CA PHE A 202 -10.12 -10.25 21.75
C PHE A 202 -9.41 -9.77 23.01
N ASP A 203 -8.88 -10.72 23.77
CA ASP A 203 -8.04 -10.42 24.92
C ASP A 203 -6.60 -10.05 24.50
N SER A 204 -5.72 -9.78 25.46
CA SER A 204 -4.33 -9.42 25.21
C SER A 204 -3.48 -10.53 24.56
N GLN A 205 -3.96 -11.78 24.58
CA GLN A 205 -3.33 -12.92 23.93
C GLN A 205 -3.99 -13.28 22.58
N GLY A 206 -5.04 -12.57 22.20
CA GLY A 206 -5.77 -12.78 20.95
C GLY A 206 -6.79 -13.92 20.99
N VAL A 207 -7.17 -14.37 22.19
CA VAL A 207 -8.26 -15.32 22.33
C VAL A 207 -9.58 -14.57 22.20
N ALA A 208 -10.48 -15.11 21.38
CA ALA A 208 -11.81 -14.52 21.20
C ALA A 208 -12.70 -14.80 22.39
N VAL A 209 -13.22 -13.76 23.01
CA VAL A 209 -14.18 -13.81 24.13
C VAL A 209 -15.54 -13.35 23.61
N PRO A 210 -16.56 -14.23 23.60
CA PRO A 210 -17.90 -13.83 23.17
C PRO A 210 -18.54 -12.93 24.22
N VAL A 211 -18.95 -11.75 23.80
CA VAL A 211 -19.69 -10.79 24.63
C VAL A 211 -21.08 -10.64 24.04
N THR A 212 -22.09 -10.80 24.91
CA THR A 212 -23.49 -10.61 24.51
C THR A 212 -24.08 -9.46 25.30
N LEU A 213 -24.72 -8.54 24.64
CA LEU A 213 -25.44 -7.43 25.25
C LEU A 213 -26.93 -7.63 25.07
N TYR A 214 -27.69 -7.42 26.15
CA TYR A 214 -29.13 -7.50 26.17
C TYR A 214 -29.71 -6.15 26.57
N PHE A 215 -30.80 -5.76 25.91
CA PHE A 215 -31.44 -4.45 26.13
C PHE A 215 -32.83 -4.67 26.71
N GLN A 216 -33.11 -4.02 27.82
CA GLN A 216 -34.43 -4.03 28.45
C GLN A 216 -34.97 -2.61 28.57
N LYS A 217 -36.20 -2.38 28.09
CA LYS A 217 -36.88 -1.09 28.30
C LYS A 217 -37.33 -0.96 29.74
N THR A 218 -37.02 0.18 30.35
CA THR A 218 -37.44 0.52 31.72
C THR A 218 -38.86 1.08 31.74
N ALA A 219 -39.42 1.31 32.91
CA ALA A 219 -40.67 2.04 33.12
C ALA A 219 -40.55 3.56 32.81
N THR A 220 -39.32 4.06 32.71
CA THR A 220 -39.04 5.43 32.29
C THR A 220 -39.13 5.56 30.79
N ASP A 221 -39.78 6.60 30.29
CA ASP A 221 -39.88 6.85 28.84
C ASP A 221 -38.50 7.05 28.22
N ASN A 222 -38.27 6.44 27.03
CA ASN A 222 -37.03 6.56 26.26
C ASN A 222 -35.76 6.10 26.96
N GLU A 223 -35.88 5.18 27.93
CA GLU A 223 -34.76 4.66 28.69
C GLU A 223 -34.68 3.14 28.58
N TRP A 224 -33.43 2.63 28.37
CA TRP A 224 -33.12 1.21 28.23
C TRP A 224 -31.93 0.84 29.10
N GLU A 225 -32.09 -0.22 29.90
CA GLU A 225 -30.98 -0.83 30.61
C GLU A 225 -30.26 -1.86 29.75
N VAL A 226 -28.91 -1.87 29.85
CA VAL A 226 -28.04 -2.78 29.15
C VAL A 226 -27.49 -3.81 30.13
N TYR A 227 -27.55 -5.08 29.77
CA TYR A 227 -27.05 -6.20 30.55
C TYR A 227 -26.08 -7.06 29.72
N ASP A 228 -25.11 -7.65 30.38
CA ASP A 228 -24.14 -8.60 29.82
C ASP A 228 -24.53 -10.07 30.08
N SER A 229 -25.59 -10.28 30.89
CA SER A 229 -26.04 -11.60 31.32
C SER A 229 -27.56 -11.73 31.28
N LEU A 230 -28.03 -12.97 31.06
CA LEU A 230 -29.45 -13.35 31.20
C LEU A 230 -29.87 -13.59 32.64
N ASP A 231 -28.94 -13.60 33.60
CA ASP A 231 -29.26 -13.77 35.00
C ASP A 231 -30.18 -12.63 35.45
N THR A 232 -31.29 -12.98 36.09
CA THR A 232 -32.27 -12.02 36.57
C THR A 232 -31.75 -11.18 37.75
N ALA A 233 -30.72 -11.69 38.44
CA ALA A 233 -30.08 -10.99 39.55
C ALA A 233 -28.91 -10.07 39.07
N ALA A 234 -28.54 -10.12 37.79
CA ALA A 234 -27.48 -9.27 37.24
C ALA A 234 -27.87 -7.79 37.30
N THR A 235 -26.91 -6.95 37.69
CA THR A 235 -27.05 -5.49 37.64
C THR A 235 -26.83 -4.99 36.22
N PRO A 236 -27.53 -3.93 35.79
CA PRO A 236 -27.26 -3.36 34.45
C PRO A 236 -25.83 -2.82 34.37
N VAL A 237 -25.19 -3.07 33.24
CA VAL A 237 -23.86 -2.52 32.90
C VAL A 237 -23.95 -1.03 32.65
N GLY A 238 -25.11 -0.55 32.18
CA GLY A 238 -25.38 0.87 31.98
C GLY A 238 -26.79 1.12 31.47
N THR A 239 -27.09 2.39 31.25
CA THR A 239 -28.42 2.85 30.81
C THR A 239 -28.26 3.73 29.58
N ILE A 240 -29.01 3.43 28.51
CA ILE A 240 -29.08 4.22 27.29
C ILE A 240 -30.34 5.08 27.34
N THR A 241 -30.21 6.36 27.05
CA THR A 241 -31.33 7.31 27.02
C THR A 241 -31.44 8.00 25.66
N PHE A 242 -32.68 8.27 25.26
CA PHE A 242 -32.99 8.88 23.96
C PHE A 242 -33.83 10.16 24.14
N ASP A 243 -33.80 11.02 23.16
CA ASP A 243 -34.70 12.16 23.06
C ASP A 243 -36.05 11.75 22.43
N ASN A 244 -36.98 12.72 22.37
CA ASN A 244 -38.30 12.49 21.75
C ASN A 244 -38.26 12.24 20.22
N ASN A 245 -37.11 12.46 19.58
CA ASN A 245 -36.89 12.21 18.16
C ASN A 245 -36.22 10.83 17.94
N GLY A 246 -35.89 10.11 18.99
CA GLY A 246 -35.22 8.81 18.93
C GLY A 246 -33.72 8.88 18.76
N ALA A 247 -33.11 10.06 18.96
CA ALA A 247 -31.66 10.22 18.98
C ALA A 247 -31.12 9.98 20.40
N ILE A 248 -29.93 9.36 20.48
CA ILE A 248 -29.27 9.06 21.76
C ILE A 248 -28.86 10.35 22.49
N THR A 249 -29.07 10.36 23.81
CA THR A 249 -28.68 11.46 24.71
C THR A 249 -27.75 11.02 25.83
N GLY A 250 -27.57 9.73 26.03
CA GLY A 250 -26.66 9.17 27.02
C GLY A 250 -26.53 7.65 26.93
N PRO A 251 -25.53 7.09 27.58
CA PRO A 251 -24.53 7.71 28.45
C PRO A 251 -23.42 8.38 27.61
N VAL A 252 -22.80 9.42 28.18
CA VAL A 252 -21.62 10.08 27.57
C VAL A 252 -20.41 9.17 27.75
N ALA A 253 -19.64 8.98 26.70
CA ALA A 253 -18.42 8.17 26.74
C ALA A 253 -17.42 8.72 27.79
N PRO A 254 -16.73 7.85 28.53
CA PRO A 254 -15.72 8.30 29.48
C PRO A 254 -14.53 8.94 28.77
N ALA A 255 -13.99 10.02 29.35
CA ALA A 255 -12.81 10.68 28.80
C ALA A 255 -11.61 9.72 28.72
N PRO A 256 -10.76 9.78 27.65
CA PRO A 256 -10.68 10.82 26.62
C PRO A 256 -11.62 10.65 25.40
N ALA A 257 -12.44 9.62 25.36
CA ALA A 257 -13.39 9.41 24.26
C ALA A 257 -14.44 10.54 24.23
N THR A 258 -14.96 10.80 23.04
CA THR A 258 -16.02 11.77 22.77
C THR A 258 -17.26 11.03 22.26
N GLY A 259 -18.43 11.67 22.41
CA GLY A 259 -19.70 11.08 21.97
C GLY A 259 -20.39 10.27 23.07
N PHE A 260 -21.20 9.30 22.66
CA PHE A 260 -21.96 8.43 23.56
C PHE A 260 -21.31 7.05 23.65
N GLY A 261 -21.19 6.49 24.83
CA GLY A 261 -20.54 5.19 25.00
C GLY A 261 -20.66 4.62 26.39
N LEU A 262 -20.56 3.31 26.44
CA LEU A 262 -20.67 2.48 27.63
C LEU A 262 -19.37 1.71 27.83
N THR A 263 -18.84 1.68 29.04
CA THR A 263 -17.69 0.83 29.36
C THR A 263 -18.16 -0.52 29.86
N LEU A 264 -17.73 -1.57 29.18
CA LEU A 264 -18.00 -2.96 29.53
C LEU A 264 -16.73 -3.58 30.10
N SER A 265 -16.83 -4.22 31.26
CA SER A 265 -15.74 -5.02 31.82
C SER A 265 -15.89 -6.47 31.34
N VAL A 266 -14.89 -6.94 30.59
CA VAL A 266 -14.89 -8.28 30.00
C VAL A 266 -13.93 -9.17 30.78
N ASP A 267 -14.43 -10.29 31.28
CA ASP A 267 -13.61 -11.35 31.86
C ASP A 267 -13.18 -12.33 30.76
N PRO A 268 -11.87 -12.48 30.49
CA PRO A 268 -11.40 -13.41 29.47
C PRO A 268 -11.48 -14.89 29.88
N SER A 269 -11.77 -15.22 31.14
CA SER A 269 -11.78 -16.60 31.64
C SER A 269 -13.20 -17.06 32.05
N PRO A 270 -13.80 -18.09 31.40
CA PRO A 270 -13.45 -18.69 30.12
C PRO A 270 -13.75 -17.77 28.92
N PRO A 271 -13.15 -17.90 27.71
CA PRO A 271 -12.48 -19.14 27.22
C PRO A 271 -10.96 -19.23 27.45
N ASN A 272 -10.29 -18.12 27.89
CA ASN A 272 -8.85 -18.15 28.10
C ASN A 272 -8.51 -18.78 29.45
N PRO A 273 -7.77 -19.92 29.51
CA PRO A 273 -7.42 -20.59 30.76
C PRO A 273 -6.28 -19.93 31.55
N ASN A 274 -5.64 -18.89 31.00
CA ASN A 274 -4.43 -18.29 31.56
C ASN A 274 -4.70 -17.27 32.71
N ASN A 275 -5.96 -17.20 33.19
CA ASN A 275 -6.38 -16.35 34.30
C ASN A 275 -5.94 -14.88 34.14
N LEU A 276 -6.16 -14.33 32.93
CA LEU A 276 -5.90 -12.92 32.65
C LEU A 276 -6.84 -12.01 33.43
N PRO A 277 -6.41 -10.80 33.80
CA PRO A 277 -7.30 -9.83 34.43
C PRO A 277 -8.41 -9.40 33.45
N ALA A 278 -9.57 -9.08 34.01
CA ALA A 278 -10.65 -8.45 33.24
C ALA A 278 -10.17 -7.13 32.63
N PHE A 279 -10.67 -6.84 31.43
CA PHE A 279 -10.32 -5.64 30.70
C PHE A 279 -11.55 -4.84 30.29
N ASN A 280 -11.37 -3.53 30.12
CA ASN A 280 -12.45 -2.64 29.77
C ASN A 280 -12.52 -2.43 28.27
N VAL A 281 -13.71 -2.53 27.71
CA VAL A 281 -14.03 -2.24 26.32
C VAL A 281 -15.02 -1.09 26.27
N LEU A 282 -14.72 -0.05 25.52
CA LEU A 282 -15.65 1.03 25.25
C LEU A 282 -16.59 0.62 24.12
N VAL A 283 -17.87 0.56 24.40
CA VAL A 283 -18.90 0.38 23.36
C VAL A 283 -19.36 1.76 22.92
N ASN A 284 -18.98 2.17 21.71
CA ASN A 284 -19.45 3.41 21.09
C ASN A 284 -20.89 3.22 20.63
N LEU A 285 -21.76 4.14 21.01
CA LEU A 285 -23.21 4.13 20.80
C LEU A 285 -23.69 5.30 19.93
N ASP A 286 -22.80 6.09 19.32
CA ASP A 286 -23.17 7.31 18.59
C ASP A 286 -24.20 7.08 17.49
N ASP A 287 -24.18 5.91 16.85
CA ASP A 287 -25.10 5.53 15.78
C ASP A 287 -26.31 4.68 16.23
N VAL A 288 -26.57 4.66 17.54
CA VAL A 288 -27.73 3.95 18.12
C VAL A 288 -28.95 4.83 18.10
N THR A 289 -30.09 4.26 17.71
CA THR A 289 -31.34 4.99 17.54
C THR A 289 -32.51 4.25 18.19
N GLN A 290 -33.59 4.99 18.49
CA GLN A 290 -34.86 4.43 18.97
C GLN A 290 -36.00 4.88 18.05
N PHE A 291 -36.32 4.11 17.04
CA PHE A 291 -37.43 4.38 16.15
C PHE A 291 -38.54 3.34 16.25
N GLY A 292 -39.75 3.65 15.73
CA GLY A 292 -40.89 2.77 15.67
C GLY A 292 -40.76 1.59 14.67
N SER A 293 -39.55 1.08 14.46
CA SER A 293 -39.20 -0.10 13.69
C SER A 293 -38.67 -1.20 14.62
N LYS A 294 -38.72 -2.44 14.15
CA LYS A 294 -38.25 -3.60 14.95
C LYS A 294 -36.78 -3.44 15.29
N PHE A 295 -36.37 -4.06 16.40
CA PHE A 295 -34.95 -4.20 16.75
C PHE A 295 -34.16 -4.80 15.59
N ALA A 296 -33.10 -4.12 15.19
CA ALA A 296 -32.18 -4.56 14.15
C ALA A 296 -30.80 -3.98 14.40
N VAL A 297 -29.78 -4.82 14.25
CA VAL A 297 -28.36 -4.42 14.29
C VAL A 297 -27.93 -4.17 12.86
N SER A 298 -27.47 -2.93 12.60
CA SER A 298 -27.04 -2.49 11.27
C SER A 298 -25.54 -2.70 11.08
N ASP A 299 -24.75 -2.40 12.12
CA ASP A 299 -23.31 -2.62 12.16
C ASP A 299 -22.87 -2.95 13.59
N LEU A 300 -21.88 -3.83 13.69
CA LEU A 300 -21.25 -4.21 14.94
C LEU A 300 -19.83 -4.62 14.67
N SER A 301 -18.90 -3.74 14.95
CA SER A 301 -17.48 -3.91 14.66
C SER A 301 -16.62 -3.67 15.88
N GLN A 302 -15.37 -4.13 15.87
CA GLN A 302 -14.43 -3.97 16.97
C GLN A 302 -12.99 -3.85 16.42
N ASP A 303 -12.06 -3.30 17.21
CA ASP A 303 -10.72 -2.91 16.80
C ASP A 303 -9.62 -3.92 17.18
N GLY A 304 -9.95 -5.02 17.84
CA GLY A 304 -9.03 -6.08 18.22
C GLY A 304 -8.87 -7.16 17.15
N TYR A 305 -7.84 -7.98 17.26
CA TYR A 305 -7.62 -9.15 16.40
C TYR A 305 -6.68 -10.17 17.04
N ALA A 306 -6.83 -11.43 16.65
CA ALA A 306 -5.89 -12.48 16.98
C ALA A 306 -4.54 -12.30 16.27
N SER A 307 -3.49 -12.95 16.77
CA SER A 307 -2.21 -13.01 16.05
C SER A 307 -2.41 -13.64 14.66
N GLY A 308 -1.60 -13.21 13.69
CA GLY A 308 -1.70 -13.69 12.31
C GLY A 308 -0.35 -13.76 11.63
N GLU A 309 -0.17 -14.75 10.76
CA GLU A 309 1.01 -14.90 9.92
C GLU A 309 0.84 -14.14 8.60
N LEU A 310 1.93 -13.65 8.04
CA LEU A 310 1.91 -12.98 6.73
C LEU A 310 1.54 -13.99 5.64
N THR A 311 0.46 -13.76 4.92
CA THR A 311 -0.02 -14.61 3.82
C THR A 311 0.30 -14.06 2.45
N GLY A 312 0.52 -12.75 2.33
CA GLY A 312 0.87 -12.13 1.05
C GLY A 312 1.08 -10.63 1.16
N ILE A 313 1.75 -10.11 0.15
CA ILE A 313 2.01 -8.68 0.00
C ILE A 313 1.41 -8.23 -1.33
N ASN A 314 0.76 -7.08 -1.32
CA ASN A 314 0.25 -6.40 -2.51
C ASN A 314 0.77 -4.97 -2.54
N ILE A 315 1.11 -4.46 -3.72
CA ILE A 315 1.59 -3.08 -3.90
C ILE A 315 0.53 -2.32 -4.69
N GLU A 316 0.02 -1.25 -4.11
CA GLU A 316 -1.00 -0.41 -4.74
C GLU A 316 -0.40 0.59 -5.75
N ALA A 317 -1.25 1.20 -6.56
CA ALA A 317 -0.83 2.21 -7.54
C ALA A 317 -0.15 3.43 -6.90
N SER A 318 -0.50 3.77 -5.68
CA SER A 318 0.10 4.81 -4.84
C SER A 318 1.47 4.42 -4.26
N GLY A 319 1.93 3.20 -4.52
CA GLY A 319 3.15 2.65 -3.94
C GLY A 319 3.00 2.13 -2.51
N MET A 320 1.80 2.16 -1.94
CA MET A 320 1.52 1.58 -0.63
C MET A 320 1.68 0.07 -0.69
N ILE A 321 2.42 -0.46 0.26
CA ILE A 321 2.66 -1.90 0.39
C ILE A 321 1.75 -2.42 1.48
N MET A 322 0.76 -3.19 1.06
CA MET A 322 -0.26 -3.77 1.92
C MET A 322 0.10 -5.22 2.23
N ALA A 323 0.39 -5.51 3.47
CA ALA A 323 0.58 -6.86 3.97
C ALA A 323 -0.77 -7.45 4.40
N ARG A 324 -1.06 -8.66 3.93
CA ARG A 324 -2.25 -9.42 4.32
C ARG A 324 -1.85 -10.55 5.25
N TYR A 325 -2.60 -10.69 6.35
CA TYR A 325 -2.36 -11.66 7.39
C TYR A 325 -3.44 -12.76 7.44
N SER A 326 -3.11 -13.91 8.04
CA SER A 326 -3.99 -15.07 8.15
C SER A 326 -5.25 -14.80 9.00
N ASN A 327 -5.20 -13.78 9.87
CA ASN A 327 -6.34 -13.32 10.67
C ASN A 327 -7.32 -12.41 9.89
N GLY A 328 -7.11 -12.22 8.57
CA GLY A 328 -7.91 -11.37 7.71
C GLY A 328 -7.55 -9.89 7.74
N MET A 329 -6.62 -9.49 8.62
CA MET A 329 -6.16 -8.12 8.67
C MET A 329 -5.29 -7.76 7.47
N THR A 330 -5.47 -6.55 6.98
CA THR A 330 -4.60 -5.95 5.97
C THR A 330 -3.99 -4.69 6.56
N ARG A 331 -2.67 -4.55 6.44
CA ARG A 331 -1.93 -3.48 7.09
C ARG A 331 -0.96 -2.83 6.12
N ALA A 332 -0.89 -1.50 6.14
CA ALA A 332 0.12 -0.76 5.39
C ALA A 332 1.46 -0.83 6.13
N GLU A 333 2.48 -1.40 5.47
CA GLU A 333 3.80 -1.61 6.09
C GLU A 333 4.84 -0.61 5.57
N GLY A 334 4.61 -0.02 4.39
CA GLY A 334 5.52 0.93 3.80
C GLY A 334 5.00 1.50 2.49
N GLN A 335 5.73 2.45 1.94
CA GLN A 335 5.44 3.03 0.63
C GLN A 335 6.71 3.09 -0.21
N VAL A 336 6.67 2.58 -1.43
CA VAL A 336 7.79 2.61 -2.36
C VAL A 336 8.18 4.07 -2.68
N ALA A 337 9.48 4.37 -2.62
CA ALA A 337 10.00 5.65 -3.05
C ALA A 337 10.41 5.61 -4.52
N LEU A 338 10.12 6.68 -5.23
CA LEU A 338 10.59 6.91 -6.60
C LEU A 338 11.53 8.10 -6.64
N ALA A 339 12.48 8.05 -7.58
CA ALA A 339 13.36 9.16 -7.91
C ALA A 339 13.13 9.61 -9.36
N ASN A 340 13.25 10.90 -9.61
CA ASN A 340 13.26 11.47 -10.95
C ASN A 340 14.46 12.38 -11.10
N PHE A 341 14.95 12.53 -12.33
CA PHE A 341 16.13 13.33 -12.65
C PHE A 341 15.78 14.41 -13.67
N ARG A 342 16.39 15.59 -13.51
CA ARG A 342 16.25 16.66 -14.51
C ARG A 342 16.86 16.27 -15.85
N ASN A 343 17.99 15.57 -15.79
CA ASN A 343 18.68 15.07 -16.97
C ASN A 343 18.95 13.57 -16.85
N PRO A 344 17.99 12.71 -17.26
CA PRO A 344 18.21 11.26 -17.25
C PRO A 344 19.39 10.79 -18.12
N GLN A 345 19.75 11.57 -19.15
CA GLN A 345 20.89 11.26 -20.05
C GLN A 345 22.23 11.31 -19.31
N GLY A 346 22.33 12.08 -18.23
CA GLY A 346 23.51 12.15 -17.39
C GLY A 346 23.68 10.98 -16.42
N LEU A 347 22.74 10.05 -16.34
CA LEU A 347 22.84 8.87 -15.50
C LEU A 347 23.91 7.90 -16.07
N MET A 348 24.71 7.32 -15.17
CA MET A 348 25.72 6.33 -15.53
C MET A 348 25.21 4.93 -15.25
N ALA A 349 25.22 4.05 -16.26
CA ALA A 349 24.85 2.65 -16.11
C ALA A 349 25.95 1.87 -15.37
N VAL A 350 25.57 1.12 -14.33
CA VAL A 350 26.49 0.32 -13.50
C VAL A 350 26.25 -1.19 -13.64
N GLY A 351 25.47 -1.59 -14.64
CA GLY A 351 25.08 -2.99 -14.89
C GLY A 351 23.81 -3.40 -14.16
N ASN A 352 23.29 -4.59 -14.47
CA ASN A 352 22.06 -5.15 -13.93
C ASN A 352 20.82 -4.24 -14.10
N ASN A 353 20.81 -3.41 -15.17
CA ASN A 353 19.78 -2.37 -15.40
C ASN A 353 19.66 -1.37 -14.26
N ASN A 354 20.78 -1.09 -13.59
CA ASN A 354 20.90 -0.07 -12.56
C ASN A 354 21.70 1.12 -13.08
N TRP A 355 21.30 2.29 -12.63
CA TRP A 355 21.95 3.57 -12.90
C TRP A 355 22.37 4.23 -11.58
N VAL A 356 23.40 5.05 -11.66
CA VAL A 356 23.81 5.92 -10.56
C VAL A 356 23.76 7.37 -11.02
N GLU A 357 23.55 8.25 -10.06
CA GLU A 357 23.58 9.68 -10.30
C GLU A 357 24.99 10.18 -10.62
N THR A 358 25.07 11.20 -11.43
CA THR A 358 26.32 11.90 -11.75
C THR A 358 26.11 13.40 -11.56
N PHE A 359 27.19 14.16 -11.68
CA PHE A 359 27.09 15.63 -11.68
C PHE A 359 26.18 16.14 -12.81
N GLU A 360 26.19 15.48 -13.97
CA GLU A 360 25.40 15.86 -15.16
C GLU A 360 23.90 15.50 -15.03
N SER A 361 23.57 14.43 -14.33
CA SER A 361 22.17 14.08 -14.05
C SER A 361 21.52 15.02 -13.05
N GLY A 362 22.33 15.62 -12.18
CA GLY A 362 21.88 16.37 -11.02
C GLY A 362 21.37 15.46 -9.89
N GLN A 363 21.00 16.08 -8.78
CA GLN A 363 20.46 15.40 -7.60
C GLN A 363 19.08 14.78 -7.91
N PRO A 364 18.78 13.57 -7.39
CA PRO A 364 17.47 12.96 -7.54
C PRO A 364 16.39 13.77 -6.83
N VAL A 365 15.28 13.99 -7.51
CA VAL A 365 14.06 14.46 -6.88
C VAL A 365 13.33 13.22 -6.39
N MET A 366 13.18 13.08 -5.07
CA MET A 366 12.53 11.95 -4.44
C MET A 366 11.06 12.25 -4.21
N GLY A 367 10.21 11.26 -4.38
CA GLY A 367 8.77 11.37 -4.16
C GLY A 367 8.11 9.99 -4.08
N THR A 368 6.80 10.01 -4.09
CA THR A 368 5.99 8.80 -4.09
C THR A 368 5.23 8.64 -5.40
N PRO A 369 4.88 7.42 -5.78
CA PRO A 369 4.04 7.18 -6.93
C PRO A 369 2.75 8.00 -6.87
N THR A 370 2.29 8.46 -8.03
CA THR A 370 1.11 9.33 -8.22
C THR A 370 1.23 10.77 -7.69
N ASP A 371 2.34 11.14 -7.08
CA ASP A 371 2.57 12.48 -6.59
C ASP A 371 3.30 13.33 -7.65
N GLY A 372 2.75 14.50 -7.99
CA GLY A 372 3.33 15.42 -8.97
C GLY A 372 3.56 14.76 -10.35
N ASN A 373 4.83 14.64 -10.76
CA ASN A 373 5.23 14.08 -12.06
C ASN A 373 5.63 12.59 -11.98
N PHE A 374 5.45 11.93 -10.83
CA PHE A 374 5.78 10.51 -10.71
C PHE A 374 4.68 9.63 -11.29
N GLY A 375 5.11 8.56 -11.97
CA GLY A 375 4.20 7.55 -12.50
C GLY A 375 3.50 6.76 -11.40
N ALA A 376 2.38 6.14 -11.75
CA ALA A 376 1.68 5.19 -10.90
C ALA A 376 2.37 3.83 -10.94
N LEU A 377 2.35 3.08 -9.84
CA LEU A 377 2.80 1.70 -9.84
C LEU A 377 1.71 0.75 -10.32
N ARG A 378 2.15 -0.31 -10.98
CA ARG A 378 1.29 -1.42 -11.37
C ARG A 378 1.89 -2.72 -10.86
N SER A 379 1.26 -3.30 -9.86
CA SER A 379 1.60 -4.63 -9.35
C SER A 379 1.17 -5.73 -10.33
N GLY A 380 1.86 -6.83 -10.33
CA GLY A 380 1.62 -7.95 -11.23
C GLY A 380 2.03 -7.68 -12.68
N ALA A 381 2.89 -6.70 -12.93
CA ALA A 381 3.39 -6.35 -14.25
C ALA A 381 4.87 -5.95 -14.20
N LEU A 382 5.56 -6.13 -15.32
CA LEU A 382 6.95 -5.69 -15.53
C LEU A 382 7.02 -4.77 -16.74
N GLU A 383 7.99 -3.86 -16.73
CA GLU A 383 8.32 -3.05 -17.88
C GLU A 383 9.31 -3.81 -18.76
N ASP A 384 8.92 -4.15 -19.98
CA ASP A 384 9.80 -4.76 -20.97
C ASP A 384 10.85 -3.74 -21.48
N SER A 385 11.87 -4.26 -22.13
CA SER A 385 12.80 -3.43 -22.90
C SER A 385 12.04 -2.55 -23.89
N ASN A 386 12.49 -1.30 -24.08
CA ASN A 386 11.96 -0.42 -25.12
C ASN A 386 12.61 -0.64 -26.50
N VAL A 387 13.35 -1.74 -26.68
CA VAL A 387 13.99 -2.12 -27.93
C VAL A 387 12.97 -2.72 -28.88
N ASP A 388 12.81 -2.12 -30.07
CA ASP A 388 12.10 -2.75 -31.18
C ASP A 388 13.07 -3.66 -31.94
N LEU A 389 12.91 -4.97 -31.77
CA LEU A 389 13.79 -5.97 -32.34
C LEU A 389 13.81 -5.91 -33.91
N THR A 390 12.66 -5.62 -34.54
CA THR A 390 12.54 -5.54 -35.98
C THR A 390 13.29 -4.32 -36.52
N ALA A 391 13.11 -3.17 -35.88
CA ALA A 391 13.81 -1.96 -36.25
C ALA A 391 15.33 -2.11 -36.04
N GLU A 392 15.77 -2.71 -34.92
CA GLU A 392 17.20 -2.92 -34.66
C GLU A 392 17.85 -3.91 -35.61
N LEU A 393 17.14 -4.97 -36.08
CA LEU A 393 17.66 -5.85 -37.11
C LEU A 393 17.85 -5.14 -38.47
N VAL A 394 16.93 -4.24 -38.82
CA VAL A 394 17.06 -3.42 -40.03
C VAL A 394 18.24 -2.45 -39.90
N ASN A 395 18.37 -1.81 -38.71
CA ASN A 395 19.50 -0.93 -38.39
C ASN A 395 20.84 -1.70 -38.48
N MET A 396 20.89 -2.93 -37.95
CA MET A 396 22.06 -3.79 -38.06
C MET A 396 22.46 -4.09 -39.51
N MET A 397 21.51 -4.47 -40.34
CA MET A 397 21.78 -4.71 -41.76
C MET A 397 22.33 -3.44 -42.49
N THR A 398 21.75 -2.29 -42.14
CA THR A 398 22.21 -1.01 -42.72
C THR A 398 23.61 -0.65 -42.21
N ALA A 399 23.89 -0.83 -40.92
CA ALA A 399 25.21 -0.59 -40.34
C ALA A 399 26.27 -1.54 -40.91
N GLN A 400 25.94 -2.81 -41.16
CA GLN A 400 26.82 -3.77 -41.82
C GLN A 400 27.18 -3.34 -43.28
N ARG A 401 26.19 -2.85 -44.03
CA ARG A 401 26.43 -2.32 -45.39
C ARG A 401 27.32 -1.06 -45.34
N THR A 402 27.08 -0.18 -44.38
CA THR A 402 27.90 1.02 -44.19
C THR A 402 29.34 0.64 -43.81
N TYR A 403 29.52 -0.36 -42.95
CA TYR A 403 30.82 -0.90 -42.58
C TYR A 403 31.56 -1.43 -43.82
N GLN A 404 30.89 -2.26 -44.65
CA GLN A 404 31.44 -2.81 -45.88
C GLN A 404 31.78 -1.73 -46.92
N ALA A 405 30.99 -0.66 -46.99
CA ALA A 405 31.25 0.46 -47.92
C ALA A 405 32.45 1.30 -47.52
N ASN A 406 32.82 1.34 -46.22
CA ASN A 406 33.97 2.06 -45.68
C ASN A 406 35.26 1.21 -45.65
N ALA A 407 35.11 -0.14 -45.75
CA ALA A 407 36.22 -1.09 -45.80
C ALA A 407 36.81 -1.20 -47.21
#